data_452158e62c8ecc1616b6fa8d82ffd45b
#
_entry.id   452158e62c8ecc1616b6fa8d82ffd45b
#
_cell.length_a   1.000
_cell.length_b   1.000
_cell.length_c   1.000
_cell.angle_alpha   90.00
_cell.angle_beta   90.00
_cell.angle_gamma   90.00
#
_symmetry.space_group_name_H-M   'P 1'
#
loop_
_entity.id
_entity.type
_entity.pdbx_description
1 polymer ?
#
loop_
_entity_poly.entity_id
_entity_poly.type
_entity_poly.pdbx_seq_one_letter_code
_entity_poly.pdbx_strand_id
1 'polypeptide(L)'
;MDMRYQVILGDVYLQNGKKQEAYDVYQKVLAAEPDNPMAIFSMASYYKQTGQEELYQQQLDTLLLNKKVTPDTKVGVMRQMIVENEQADKDSTQIIALFDRIMKQEQDDPQIPMLYAQYLLSKKMEAESVPVLEQVVDLDPTNNAARMMLIGAAVKKEDYKQIIKVCEPGIEATPDALEFYYYLAIAYHQAEQTDSVLSVCSRALEHVTADTRKEVISDFYSIMGDIYHTKKQMAEAYAAYDSSLVYNPSNIGALNNYAYYLSVERRDLDKAEEMSYKTVKAEPNNSTYLDTYAWILFEKGNYAEARIYIDNAMKNDGEKSDVIVEHCGDIYFMTGDVEGALKYWK
;
A
#
# COMPACT_ATOMS: atom_id res chain seq x y z
N MET A 1 -11.54 -47.81 12.34
CA MET A 1 -10.67 -46.81 13.01
C MET A 1 -10.58 -45.64 12.04
N ASP A 2 -10.80 -44.42 12.49
CA ASP A 2 -10.74 -43.23 11.61
C ASP A 2 -9.32 -43.16 10.99
N MET A 3 -9.25 -43.01 9.66
CA MET A 3 -7.98 -43.00 8.90
C MET A 3 -7.05 -41.85 9.36
N ARG A 4 -7.61 -40.76 9.84
CA ARG A 4 -6.82 -39.63 10.41
C ARG A 4 -5.97 -40.08 11.59
N TYR A 5 -6.51 -40.89 12.52
CA TYR A 5 -5.72 -41.41 13.65
C TYR A 5 -4.64 -42.40 13.22
N GLN A 6 -4.85 -43.13 12.11
CA GLN A 6 -3.81 -44.02 11.56
C GLN A 6 -2.66 -43.18 10.98
N VAL A 7 -2.95 -42.11 10.23
CA VAL A 7 -1.89 -41.21 9.73
C VAL A 7 -1.09 -40.62 10.87
N ILE A 8 -1.76 -40.09 11.90
CA ILE A 8 -1.08 -39.55 13.09
C ILE A 8 -0.20 -40.61 13.78
N LEU A 9 -0.67 -41.87 13.87
CA LEU A 9 0.13 -42.95 14.41
C LEU A 9 1.40 -43.22 13.56
N GLY A 10 1.25 -43.18 12.23
CA GLY A 10 2.38 -43.25 11.31
C GLY A 10 3.39 -42.13 11.52
N ASP A 11 2.92 -40.89 11.70
CA ASP A 11 3.76 -39.72 11.97
C ASP A 11 4.54 -39.86 13.31
N VAL A 12 3.87 -40.39 14.35
CA VAL A 12 4.53 -40.72 15.62
C VAL A 12 5.60 -41.80 15.43
N TYR A 13 5.34 -42.83 14.63
CA TYR A 13 6.37 -43.85 14.33
C TYR A 13 7.57 -43.23 13.61
N LEU A 14 7.32 -42.37 12.60
CA LEU A 14 8.38 -41.72 11.83
C LEU A 14 9.24 -40.80 12.71
N GLN A 15 8.62 -40.00 13.58
CA GLN A 15 9.31 -39.14 14.54
C GLN A 15 10.20 -39.95 15.55
N ASN A 16 9.76 -41.17 15.88
CA ASN A 16 10.53 -42.07 16.78
C ASN A 16 11.50 -42.99 16.02
N GLY A 17 11.78 -42.72 14.74
CA GLY A 17 12.74 -43.47 13.92
C GLY A 17 12.25 -44.83 13.48
N LYS A 18 11.00 -45.20 13.75
CA LYS A 18 10.36 -46.47 13.33
C LYS A 18 9.85 -46.34 11.89
N LYS A 19 10.82 -46.23 10.96
CA LYS A 19 10.54 -45.93 9.55
C LYS A 19 9.67 -46.95 8.86
N GLN A 20 9.90 -48.25 9.10
CA GLN A 20 9.11 -49.32 8.42
C GLN A 20 7.66 -49.33 8.92
N GLU A 21 7.46 -49.21 10.21
CA GLU A 21 6.10 -49.16 10.79
C GLU A 21 5.31 -47.94 10.30
N ALA A 22 5.98 -46.77 10.17
CA ALA A 22 5.37 -45.58 9.57
C ALA A 22 4.93 -45.83 8.12
N TYR A 23 5.83 -46.38 7.31
CA TYR A 23 5.55 -46.71 5.90
C TYR A 23 4.37 -47.67 5.74
N ASP A 24 4.34 -48.74 6.55
CA ASP A 24 3.27 -49.75 6.50
C ASP A 24 1.90 -49.14 6.85
N VAL A 25 1.87 -48.23 7.81
CA VAL A 25 0.65 -47.51 8.20
C VAL A 25 0.18 -46.60 7.07
N TYR A 26 1.08 -45.80 6.48
CA TYR A 26 0.71 -44.90 5.38
C TYR A 26 0.23 -45.69 4.14
N GLN A 27 0.91 -46.77 3.77
CA GLN A 27 0.49 -47.63 2.69
C GLN A 27 -0.90 -48.22 2.93
N LYS A 28 -1.21 -48.66 4.15
CA LYS A 28 -2.52 -49.18 4.49
C LYS A 28 -3.63 -48.11 4.35
N VAL A 29 -3.35 -46.87 4.75
CA VAL A 29 -4.30 -45.75 4.57
C VAL A 29 -4.51 -45.46 3.10
N LEU A 30 -3.43 -45.34 2.32
CA LEU A 30 -3.50 -45.05 0.88
C LEU A 30 -4.11 -46.18 0.07
N ALA A 31 -4.02 -47.44 0.53
CA ALA A 31 -4.72 -48.57 -0.10
C ALA A 31 -6.24 -48.46 0.12
N ALA A 32 -6.69 -47.92 1.23
CA ALA A 32 -8.12 -47.74 1.55
C ALA A 32 -8.66 -46.39 1.00
N GLU A 33 -7.87 -45.33 1.06
CA GLU A 33 -8.21 -43.97 0.61
C GLU A 33 -7.05 -43.41 -0.22
N PRO A 34 -6.97 -43.73 -1.54
CA PRO A 34 -5.84 -43.32 -2.38
C PRO A 34 -5.64 -41.81 -2.51
N ASP A 35 -6.70 -41.01 -2.36
CA ASP A 35 -6.67 -39.54 -2.44
C ASP A 35 -6.58 -38.88 -1.05
N ASN A 36 -6.29 -39.65 0.05
CA ASN A 36 -6.21 -39.06 1.39
C ASN A 36 -5.04 -38.07 1.50
N PRO A 37 -5.30 -36.77 1.63
CA PRO A 37 -4.25 -35.76 1.52
C PRO A 37 -3.24 -35.82 2.68
N MET A 38 -3.70 -36.18 3.89
CA MET A 38 -2.81 -36.32 5.04
C MET A 38 -1.84 -37.49 4.84
N ALA A 39 -2.34 -38.65 4.37
CA ALA A 39 -1.50 -39.82 4.12
C ALA A 39 -0.50 -39.59 2.97
N ILE A 40 -0.91 -38.91 1.90
CA ILE A 40 -0.01 -38.53 0.80
C ILE A 40 1.10 -37.62 1.30
N PHE A 41 0.76 -36.60 2.10
CA PHE A 41 1.74 -35.67 2.65
C PHE A 41 2.70 -36.35 3.65
N SER A 42 2.19 -37.19 4.54
CA SER A 42 3.02 -37.96 5.47
C SER A 42 3.94 -38.94 4.74
N MET A 43 3.46 -39.57 3.66
CA MET A 43 4.30 -40.38 2.80
C MET A 43 5.40 -39.58 2.09
N ALA A 44 5.08 -38.37 1.62
CA ALA A 44 6.06 -37.45 1.08
C ALA A 44 7.14 -37.12 2.12
N SER A 45 6.74 -36.79 3.34
CA SER A 45 7.66 -36.54 4.47
C SER A 45 8.55 -37.74 4.77
N TYR A 46 8.00 -38.96 4.71
CA TYR A 46 8.77 -40.21 4.83
C TYR A 46 9.85 -40.34 3.75
N TYR A 47 9.50 -40.12 2.48
CA TYR A 47 10.45 -40.19 1.36
C TYR A 47 11.56 -39.14 1.50
N LYS A 48 11.21 -37.91 1.92
CA LYS A 48 12.18 -36.85 2.20
C LYS A 48 13.19 -37.25 3.29
N GLN A 49 12.70 -37.81 4.41
CA GLN A 49 13.56 -38.24 5.54
C GLN A 49 14.39 -39.49 5.21
N THR A 50 14.00 -40.26 4.21
CA THR A 50 14.76 -41.46 3.77
C THR A 50 15.63 -41.16 2.53
N GLY A 51 15.70 -39.88 2.09
CA GLY A 51 16.56 -39.45 0.98
C GLY A 51 16.07 -39.88 -0.42
N GLN A 52 14.80 -40.22 -0.55
CA GLN A 52 14.18 -40.68 -1.81
C GLN A 52 13.53 -39.45 -2.50
N GLU A 53 14.34 -38.57 -3.04
CA GLU A 53 13.90 -37.26 -3.55
C GLU A 53 12.87 -37.37 -4.70
N GLU A 54 13.07 -38.30 -5.62
CA GLU A 54 12.13 -38.52 -6.76
C GLU A 54 10.72 -38.92 -6.27
N LEU A 55 10.65 -39.84 -5.30
CA LEU A 55 9.38 -40.28 -4.73
C LEU A 55 8.73 -39.14 -3.89
N TYR A 56 9.54 -38.35 -3.21
CA TYR A 56 9.06 -37.15 -2.51
C TYR A 56 8.35 -36.18 -3.47
N GLN A 57 9.01 -35.81 -4.58
CA GLN A 57 8.43 -34.92 -5.57
C GLN A 57 7.17 -35.50 -6.21
N GLN A 58 7.17 -36.82 -6.48
CA GLN A 58 6.01 -37.51 -7.05
C GLN A 58 4.79 -37.50 -6.10
N GLN A 59 5.01 -37.65 -4.78
CA GLN A 59 3.92 -37.56 -3.81
C GLN A 59 3.39 -36.12 -3.69
N LEU A 60 4.27 -35.13 -3.71
CA LEU A 60 3.84 -33.72 -3.73
C LEU A 60 3.01 -33.39 -4.97
N ASP A 61 3.45 -33.82 -6.14
CA ASP A 61 2.68 -33.61 -7.37
C ASP A 61 1.32 -34.35 -7.32
N THR A 62 1.29 -35.56 -6.76
CA THR A 62 0.05 -36.30 -6.55
C THR A 62 -0.93 -35.52 -5.67
N LEU A 63 -0.45 -34.83 -4.63
CA LEU A 63 -1.29 -34.03 -3.74
C LEU A 63 -1.68 -32.68 -4.38
N LEU A 64 -0.68 -31.92 -4.81
CA LEU A 64 -0.86 -30.51 -5.17
C LEU A 64 -1.49 -30.31 -6.55
N LEU A 65 -1.30 -31.27 -7.48
CA LEU A 65 -1.93 -31.24 -8.80
C LEU A 65 -3.28 -31.98 -8.86
N ASN A 66 -3.70 -32.66 -7.78
CA ASN A 66 -4.97 -33.34 -7.72
C ASN A 66 -6.13 -32.35 -7.56
N LYS A 67 -7.05 -32.30 -8.52
CA LYS A 67 -8.24 -31.42 -8.48
C LYS A 67 -9.24 -31.76 -7.37
N LYS A 68 -9.18 -32.97 -6.79
CA LYS A 68 -10.05 -33.36 -5.67
C LYS A 68 -9.59 -32.84 -4.32
N VAL A 69 -8.32 -32.45 -4.22
CA VAL A 69 -7.78 -31.85 -2.98
C VAL A 69 -8.17 -30.38 -2.92
N THR A 70 -8.76 -29.99 -1.80
CA THR A 70 -9.25 -28.62 -1.61
C THR A 70 -8.12 -27.59 -1.61
N PRO A 71 -8.37 -26.34 -2.06
CA PRO A 71 -7.40 -25.26 -2.01
C PRO A 71 -6.81 -25.06 -0.62
N ASP A 72 -7.63 -25.06 0.43
CA ASP A 72 -7.18 -24.95 1.83
C ASP A 72 -6.12 -25.99 2.21
N THR A 73 -6.34 -27.24 1.82
CA THR A 73 -5.39 -28.34 2.09
C THR A 73 -4.08 -28.11 1.34
N LYS A 74 -4.14 -27.74 0.06
CA LYS A 74 -2.95 -27.43 -0.74
C LYS A 74 -2.17 -26.26 -0.15
N VAL A 75 -2.85 -25.18 0.21
CA VAL A 75 -2.27 -24.00 0.85
C VAL A 75 -1.59 -24.38 2.17
N GLY A 76 -2.23 -25.21 2.99
CA GLY A 76 -1.65 -25.71 4.24
C GLY A 76 -0.32 -26.44 4.03
N VAL A 77 -0.29 -27.37 3.06
CA VAL A 77 0.94 -28.11 2.69
C VAL A 77 2.02 -27.17 2.15
N MET A 78 1.65 -26.24 1.27
CA MET A 78 2.60 -25.29 0.69
C MET A 78 3.19 -24.35 1.73
N ARG A 79 2.38 -23.85 2.68
CA ARG A 79 2.86 -23.05 3.81
C ARG A 79 3.88 -23.81 4.67
N GLN A 80 3.61 -25.10 4.95
CA GLN A 80 4.57 -25.91 5.69
C GLN A 80 5.87 -26.08 4.90
N MET A 81 5.82 -26.32 3.60
CA MET A 81 7.02 -26.44 2.77
C MET A 81 7.82 -25.12 2.73
N ILE A 82 7.15 -23.98 2.66
CA ILE A 82 7.80 -22.65 2.75
C ILE A 82 8.55 -22.53 4.09
N VAL A 83 7.88 -22.82 5.21
CA VAL A 83 8.49 -22.72 6.55
C VAL A 83 9.70 -23.66 6.67
N GLU A 84 9.60 -24.90 6.20
CA GLU A 84 10.72 -25.84 6.23
C GLU A 84 11.89 -25.39 5.37
N ASN A 85 11.61 -24.78 4.21
CA ASN A 85 12.64 -24.23 3.32
C ASN A 85 13.38 -23.06 3.96
N GLU A 86 12.62 -22.14 4.59
CA GLU A 86 13.19 -20.98 5.31
C GLU A 86 14.03 -21.42 6.53
N GLN A 87 13.54 -22.39 7.32
CA GLN A 87 14.28 -22.92 8.48
C GLN A 87 15.57 -23.64 8.08
N ALA A 88 15.60 -24.21 6.88
CA ALA A 88 16.77 -24.90 6.35
C ALA A 88 17.74 -23.94 5.61
N ASP A 89 17.45 -22.64 5.60
CA ASP A 89 18.20 -21.60 4.87
C ASP A 89 18.46 -21.97 3.40
N LYS A 90 17.47 -22.59 2.75
CA LYS A 90 17.55 -22.96 1.34
C LYS A 90 17.06 -21.80 0.47
N ASP A 91 17.59 -21.74 -0.76
CA ASP A 91 17.11 -20.79 -1.74
C ASP A 91 15.63 -21.01 -2.12
N SER A 92 15.02 -20.01 -2.72
CA SER A 92 13.59 -20.04 -3.09
C SER A 92 13.29 -20.81 -4.36
N THR A 93 14.30 -21.30 -5.10
CA THR A 93 14.15 -21.87 -6.45
C THR A 93 13.17 -23.05 -6.50
N GLN A 94 13.29 -23.97 -5.53
CA GLN A 94 12.42 -25.14 -5.47
C GLN A 94 10.96 -24.80 -5.18
N ILE A 95 10.72 -23.83 -4.29
CA ILE A 95 9.38 -23.36 -3.93
C ILE A 95 8.75 -22.63 -5.10
N ILE A 96 9.49 -21.73 -5.77
CA ILE A 96 9.02 -21.04 -6.97
C ILE A 96 8.67 -22.03 -8.07
N ALA A 97 9.55 -23.00 -8.39
CA ALA A 97 9.30 -24.02 -9.39
C ALA A 97 8.06 -24.87 -9.09
N LEU A 98 7.77 -25.10 -7.81
CA LEU A 98 6.55 -25.79 -7.39
C LEU A 98 5.30 -24.94 -7.66
N PHE A 99 5.32 -23.67 -7.26
CA PHE A 99 4.22 -22.75 -7.59
C PHE A 99 3.99 -22.65 -9.09
N ASP A 100 5.05 -22.48 -9.88
CA ASP A 100 4.95 -22.39 -11.34
C ASP A 100 4.30 -23.64 -11.97
N ARG A 101 4.57 -24.83 -11.43
CA ARG A 101 3.90 -26.06 -11.88
C ARG A 101 2.42 -26.08 -11.55
N ILE A 102 2.05 -25.61 -10.35
CA ILE A 102 0.64 -25.56 -9.92
C ILE A 102 -0.10 -24.50 -10.72
N MET A 103 0.50 -23.33 -10.92
CA MET A 103 -0.08 -22.21 -11.66
C MET A 103 -0.24 -22.47 -13.17
N LYS A 104 0.41 -23.51 -13.74
CA LYS A 104 0.12 -23.98 -15.10
C LYS A 104 -1.25 -24.64 -15.25
N GLN A 105 -1.83 -25.10 -14.14
CA GLN A 105 -3.23 -25.53 -14.12
C GLN A 105 -4.15 -24.32 -14.01
N GLU A 106 -5.32 -24.43 -14.62
CA GLU A 106 -6.37 -23.45 -14.43
C GLU A 106 -6.74 -23.38 -12.93
N GLN A 107 -6.69 -22.18 -12.38
CA GLN A 107 -7.07 -21.90 -11.00
C GLN A 107 -8.51 -21.38 -10.99
N ASP A 108 -9.32 -21.91 -10.10
CA ASP A 108 -10.72 -21.50 -9.84
C ASP A 108 -10.91 -20.94 -8.44
N ASP A 109 -9.83 -20.82 -7.67
CA ASP A 109 -9.80 -20.32 -6.30
C ASP A 109 -8.58 -19.38 -6.12
N PRO A 110 -8.74 -18.22 -5.46
CA PRO A 110 -7.67 -17.22 -5.32
C PRO A 110 -6.59 -17.56 -4.28
N GLN A 111 -6.79 -18.58 -3.43
CA GLN A 111 -5.92 -18.84 -2.28
C GLN A 111 -4.49 -19.22 -2.66
N ILE A 112 -4.34 -20.10 -3.67
CA ILE A 112 -3.01 -20.52 -4.13
C ILE A 112 -2.28 -19.39 -4.85
N PRO A 113 -2.89 -18.68 -5.84
CA PRO A 113 -2.31 -17.49 -6.41
C PRO A 113 -1.94 -16.42 -5.36
N MET A 114 -2.80 -16.20 -4.37
CA MET A 114 -2.52 -15.25 -3.30
C MET A 114 -1.31 -15.64 -2.45
N LEU A 115 -1.19 -16.92 -2.09
CA LEU A 115 -0.03 -17.42 -1.36
C LEU A 115 1.26 -17.27 -2.21
N TYR A 116 1.18 -17.54 -3.50
CA TYR A 116 2.31 -17.37 -4.41
C TYR A 116 2.75 -15.91 -4.51
N ALA A 117 1.81 -15.00 -4.73
CA ALA A 117 2.10 -13.58 -4.80
C ALA A 117 2.76 -13.07 -3.50
N GLN A 118 2.24 -13.46 -2.33
CA GLN A 118 2.83 -13.13 -1.03
C GLN A 118 4.25 -13.68 -0.89
N TYR A 119 4.50 -14.90 -1.35
CA TYR A 119 5.83 -15.50 -1.33
C TYR A 119 6.80 -14.73 -2.22
N LEU A 120 6.41 -14.41 -3.46
CA LEU A 120 7.23 -13.59 -4.38
C LEU A 120 7.59 -12.23 -3.76
N LEU A 121 6.61 -11.55 -3.17
CA LEU A 121 6.83 -10.26 -2.48
C LEU A 121 7.81 -10.40 -1.30
N SER A 122 7.72 -11.47 -0.52
CA SER A 122 8.66 -11.76 0.57
C SER A 122 10.10 -11.93 0.07
N LYS A 123 10.26 -12.41 -1.17
CA LYS A 123 11.55 -12.57 -1.85
C LYS A 123 11.97 -11.33 -2.67
N LYS A 124 11.24 -10.22 -2.55
CA LYS A 124 11.47 -8.96 -3.30
C LYS A 124 11.33 -9.10 -4.81
N MET A 125 10.57 -10.08 -5.26
CA MET A 125 10.25 -10.36 -6.67
C MET A 125 8.93 -9.65 -7.03
N GLU A 126 8.95 -8.32 -6.97
CA GLU A 126 7.72 -7.52 -7.15
C GLU A 126 7.18 -7.60 -8.57
N ALA A 127 8.05 -7.62 -9.57
CA ALA A 127 7.64 -7.67 -10.97
C ALA A 127 6.89 -8.98 -11.30
N GLU A 128 7.38 -10.08 -10.77
CA GLU A 128 6.80 -11.42 -10.94
C GLU A 128 5.49 -11.58 -10.16
N SER A 129 5.32 -10.84 -9.06
CA SER A 129 4.10 -10.91 -8.25
C SER A 129 2.89 -10.24 -8.92
N VAL A 130 3.11 -9.22 -9.77
CA VAL A 130 2.03 -8.44 -10.39
C VAL A 130 1.06 -9.31 -11.20
N PRO A 131 1.48 -10.12 -12.18
CA PRO A 131 0.55 -10.95 -12.95
C PRO A 131 -0.18 -11.99 -12.09
N VAL A 132 0.44 -12.45 -11.00
CA VAL A 132 -0.20 -13.39 -10.07
C VAL A 132 -1.27 -12.68 -9.24
N LEU A 133 -1.01 -11.43 -8.80
CA LEU A 133 -2.00 -10.61 -8.11
C LEU A 133 -3.17 -10.20 -9.02
N GLU A 134 -2.90 -9.92 -10.30
CA GLU A 134 -3.97 -9.69 -11.28
C GLU A 134 -4.89 -10.90 -11.38
N GLN A 135 -4.33 -12.12 -11.44
CA GLN A 135 -5.13 -13.34 -11.41
C GLN A 135 -5.94 -13.49 -10.11
N VAL A 136 -5.39 -13.09 -8.95
CA VAL A 136 -6.16 -13.11 -7.68
C VAL A 136 -7.40 -12.23 -7.77
N VAL A 137 -7.27 -11.01 -8.30
CA VAL A 137 -8.42 -10.08 -8.39
C VAL A 137 -9.39 -10.44 -9.51
N ASP A 138 -8.95 -11.20 -10.51
CA ASP A 138 -9.83 -11.77 -11.54
C ASP A 138 -10.70 -12.90 -10.95
N LEU A 139 -10.11 -13.75 -10.09
CA LEU A 139 -10.81 -14.84 -9.41
C LEU A 139 -11.70 -14.36 -8.25
N ASP A 140 -11.25 -13.33 -7.53
CA ASP A 140 -11.98 -12.71 -6.42
C ASP A 140 -11.92 -11.18 -6.54
N PRO A 141 -12.89 -10.57 -7.25
CA PRO A 141 -12.96 -9.11 -7.40
C PRO A 141 -13.05 -8.34 -6.08
N THR A 142 -13.45 -8.99 -4.98
CA THR A 142 -13.56 -8.36 -3.65
C THR A 142 -12.28 -8.48 -2.82
N ASN A 143 -11.21 -9.01 -3.38
CA ASN A 143 -9.93 -9.18 -2.69
C ASN A 143 -9.16 -7.84 -2.58
N ASN A 144 -9.56 -7.01 -1.60
CA ASN A 144 -8.95 -5.71 -1.37
C ASN A 144 -7.46 -5.82 -1.03
N ALA A 145 -7.04 -6.90 -0.37
CA ALA A 145 -5.62 -7.10 -0.04
C ALA A 145 -4.75 -7.25 -1.29
N ALA A 146 -5.17 -8.06 -2.27
CA ALA A 146 -4.47 -8.19 -3.54
C ALA A 146 -4.44 -6.88 -4.33
N ARG A 147 -5.57 -6.14 -4.36
CA ARG A 147 -5.64 -4.82 -5.00
C ARG A 147 -4.69 -3.82 -4.36
N MET A 148 -4.62 -3.77 -3.03
CA MET A 148 -3.68 -2.88 -2.34
C MET A 148 -2.21 -3.23 -2.63
N MET A 149 -1.88 -4.51 -2.80
CA MET A 149 -0.54 -4.93 -3.22
C MET A 149 -0.22 -4.47 -4.65
N LEU A 150 -1.18 -4.56 -5.58
CA LEU A 150 -1.05 -4.04 -6.95
C LEU A 150 -0.86 -2.52 -6.96
N ILE A 151 -1.68 -1.79 -6.19
CA ILE A 151 -1.56 -0.34 -6.03
C ILE A 151 -0.17 0.01 -5.48
N GLY A 152 0.29 -0.68 -4.42
CA GLY A 152 1.60 -0.45 -3.84
C GLY A 152 2.75 -0.65 -4.83
N ALA A 153 2.67 -1.66 -5.70
CA ALA A 153 3.64 -1.88 -6.77
C ALA A 153 3.59 -0.77 -7.84
N ALA A 154 2.40 -0.29 -8.19
CA ALA A 154 2.21 0.79 -9.15
C ALA A 154 2.68 2.15 -8.60
N VAL A 155 2.41 2.45 -7.32
CA VAL A 155 2.87 3.68 -6.64
C VAL A 155 4.39 3.78 -6.65
N LYS A 156 5.11 2.70 -6.34
CA LYS A 156 6.58 2.67 -6.38
C LYS A 156 7.18 2.99 -7.76
N LYS A 157 6.41 2.72 -8.83
CA LYS A 157 6.80 2.96 -10.23
C LYS A 157 6.22 4.25 -10.79
N GLU A 158 5.45 4.99 -9.99
CA GLU A 158 4.66 6.15 -10.43
C GLU A 158 3.75 5.83 -11.64
N ASP A 159 3.27 4.58 -11.71
CA ASP A 159 2.39 4.12 -12.78
C ASP A 159 0.92 4.45 -12.44
N TYR A 160 0.56 5.71 -12.65
CA TYR A 160 -0.78 6.23 -12.36
C TYR A 160 -1.85 5.57 -13.23
N LYS A 161 -1.51 5.13 -14.44
CA LYS A 161 -2.45 4.39 -15.31
C LYS A 161 -2.82 3.04 -14.73
N GLN A 162 -1.85 2.34 -14.17
CA GLN A 162 -2.10 1.07 -13.49
C GLN A 162 -2.91 1.28 -12.21
N ILE A 163 -2.66 2.37 -11.46
CA ILE A 163 -3.48 2.71 -10.28
C ILE A 163 -4.94 2.87 -10.69
N ILE A 164 -5.23 3.65 -11.73
CA ILE A 164 -6.60 3.84 -12.24
C ILE A 164 -7.22 2.49 -12.62
N LYS A 165 -6.51 1.69 -13.42
CA LYS A 165 -6.97 0.36 -13.87
C LYS A 165 -7.33 -0.58 -12.71
N VAL A 166 -6.63 -0.49 -11.58
CA VAL A 166 -6.87 -1.33 -10.41
C VAL A 166 -7.95 -0.76 -9.50
N CYS A 167 -7.99 0.57 -9.32
CA CYS A 167 -8.92 1.21 -8.38
C CYS A 167 -10.36 1.25 -8.89
N GLU A 168 -10.60 1.55 -10.18
CA GLU A 168 -11.97 1.64 -10.72
C GLU A 168 -12.78 0.36 -10.51
N PRO A 169 -12.30 -0.85 -10.92
CA PRO A 169 -13.01 -2.09 -10.63
C PRO A 169 -13.06 -2.41 -9.13
N GLY A 170 -12.09 -1.93 -8.35
CA GLY A 170 -12.08 -2.08 -6.89
C GLY A 170 -13.24 -1.36 -6.22
N ILE A 171 -13.51 -0.13 -6.65
CA ILE A 171 -14.64 0.68 -6.18
C ILE A 171 -15.97 0.02 -6.56
N GLU A 172 -16.07 -0.56 -7.76
CA GLU A 172 -17.29 -1.27 -8.18
C GLU A 172 -17.55 -2.52 -7.35
N ALA A 173 -16.49 -3.29 -7.03
CA ALA A 173 -16.58 -4.53 -6.27
C ALA A 173 -16.80 -4.28 -4.77
N THR A 174 -16.19 -3.24 -4.22
CA THR A 174 -16.22 -2.90 -2.78
C THR A 174 -16.35 -1.39 -2.58
N PRO A 175 -17.56 -0.82 -2.77
CA PRO A 175 -17.78 0.63 -2.74
C PRO A 175 -17.41 1.32 -1.41
N ASP A 176 -17.41 0.58 -0.31
CA ASP A 176 -17.08 1.12 1.02
C ASP A 176 -15.56 1.14 1.30
N ALA A 177 -14.74 0.63 0.39
CA ALA A 177 -13.28 0.63 0.50
C ALA A 177 -12.71 2.00 0.06
N LEU A 178 -12.74 2.97 0.99
CA LEU A 178 -12.37 4.37 0.72
C LEU A 178 -10.92 4.55 0.27
N GLU A 179 -10.04 3.61 0.57
CA GLU A 179 -8.65 3.61 0.12
C GLU A 179 -8.53 3.61 -1.41
N PHE A 180 -9.43 2.95 -2.15
CA PHE A 180 -9.39 2.94 -3.61
C PHE A 180 -9.75 4.32 -4.20
N TYR A 181 -10.71 5.01 -3.59
CA TYR A 181 -11.03 6.39 -3.98
C TYR A 181 -9.86 7.34 -3.75
N TYR A 182 -9.16 7.17 -2.63
CA TYR A 182 -8.00 8.00 -2.30
C TYR A 182 -6.87 7.85 -3.32
N TYR A 183 -6.46 6.61 -3.63
CA TYR A 183 -5.43 6.37 -4.64
C TYR A 183 -5.87 6.78 -6.03
N LEU A 184 -7.14 6.60 -6.37
CA LEU A 184 -7.71 7.03 -7.64
C LEU A 184 -7.71 8.55 -7.77
N ALA A 185 -8.06 9.28 -6.71
CA ALA A 185 -7.99 10.75 -6.68
C ALA A 185 -6.55 11.25 -6.92
N ILE A 186 -5.56 10.63 -6.26
CA ILE A 186 -4.14 10.95 -6.49
C ILE A 186 -3.74 10.67 -7.94
N ALA A 187 -4.13 9.52 -8.50
CA ALA A 187 -3.79 9.15 -9.86
C ALA A 187 -4.40 10.10 -10.89
N TYR A 188 -5.66 10.50 -10.71
CA TYR A 188 -6.29 11.50 -11.56
C TYR A 188 -5.68 12.90 -11.39
N HIS A 189 -5.27 13.27 -10.17
CA HIS A 189 -4.58 14.54 -9.94
C HIS A 189 -3.25 14.59 -10.71
N GLN A 190 -2.45 13.52 -10.66
CA GLN A 190 -1.20 13.43 -11.43
C GLN A 190 -1.42 13.38 -12.95
N ALA A 191 -2.59 12.93 -13.38
CA ALA A 191 -3.00 12.96 -14.79
C ALA A 191 -3.67 14.29 -15.19
N GLU A 192 -3.67 15.31 -14.32
CA GLU A 192 -4.29 16.63 -14.51
C GLU A 192 -5.81 16.59 -14.80
N GLN A 193 -6.48 15.50 -14.38
CA GLN A 193 -7.91 15.29 -14.58
C GLN A 193 -8.73 15.84 -13.41
N THR A 194 -8.73 17.14 -13.22
CA THR A 194 -9.31 17.81 -12.05
C THR A 194 -10.78 17.49 -11.80
N ASP A 195 -11.61 17.38 -12.85
CA ASP A 195 -13.03 17.02 -12.71
C ASP A 195 -13.21 15.59 -12.22
N SER A 196 -12.36 14.67 -12.67
CA SER A 196 -12.35 13.29 -12.19
C SER A 196 -11.97 13.21 -10.71
N VAL A 197 -11.00 14.01 -10.24
CA VAL A 197 -10.64 14.09 -8.82
C VAL A 197 -11.85 14.51 -7.98
N LEU A 198 -12.54 15.59 -8.35
CA LEU A 198 -13.72 16.07 -7.62
C LEU A 198 -14.83 15.01 -7.59
N SER A 199 -15.09 14.36 -8.74
CA SER A 199 -16.08 13.29 -8.84
C SER A 199 -15.78 12.12 -7.91
N VAL A 200 -14.53 11.67 -7.90
CA VAL A 200 -14.08 10.55 -7.06
C VAL A 200 -14.17 10.90 -5.57
N CYS A 201 -13.71 12.09 -5.17
CA CYS A 201 -13.80 12.53 -3.78
C CYS A 201 -15.27 12.66 -3.32
N SER A 202 -16.16 13.21 -4.19
CA SER A 202 -17.58 13.31 -3.86
C SER A 202 -18.22 11.93 -3.68
N ARG A 203 -17.94 10.98 -4.58
CA ARG A 203 -18.40 9.58 -4.46
C ARG A 203 -17.89 8.93 -3.18
N ALA A 204 -16.61 9.12 -2.82
CA ALA A 204 -16.06 8.60 -1.56
C ALA A 204 -16.84 9.09 -0.35
N LEU A 205 -17.22 10.37 -0.33
CA LEU A 205 -17.98 10.97 0.77
C LEU A 205 -19.42 10.44 0.86
N GLU A 206 -19.99 9.87 -0.21
CA GLU A 206 -21.29 9.19 -0.19
C GLU A 206 -21.25 7.84 0.54
N HIS A 207 -20.06 7.22 0.62
CA HIS A 207 -19.82 5.93 1.28
C HIS A 207 -19.26 6.06 2.71
N VAL A 208 -19.21 7.27 3.24
CA VAL A 208 -18.79 7.53 4.63
C VAL A 208 -19.84 7.01 5.61
N THR A 209 -19.40 6.28 6.64
CA THR A 209 -20.24 5.76 7.72
C THR A 209 -19.85 6.38 9.06
N ALA A 210 -20.61 6.08 10.12
CA ALA A 210 -20.29 6.52 11.48
C ALA A 210 -18.94 5.97 11.99
N ASP A 211 -18.48 4.84 11.45
CA ASP A 211 -17.21 4.19 11.81
C ASP A 211 -16.03 4.68 10.97
N THR A 212 -16.28 5.49 9.94
CA THR A 212 -15.21 6.06 9.13
C THR A 212 -14.35 7.01 9.95
N ARG A 213 -13.03 6.81 9.90
CA ARG A 213 -12.10 7.70 10.60
C ARG A 213 -12.20 9.12 10.03
N LYS A 214 -12.30 10.10 10.93
CA LYS A 214 -12.47 11.50 10.57
C LYS A 214 -11.32 12.06 9.75
N GLU A 215 -10.11 11.53 9.96
CA GLU A 215 -8.93 11.90 9.18
C GLU A 215 -9.12 11.60 7.69
N VAL A 216 -9.69 10.43 7.35
CA VAL A 216 -9.96 10.06 5.96
C VAL A 216 -10.97 11.00 5.30
N ILE A 217 -12.02 11.39 6.02
CA ILE A 217 -13.01 12.36 5.54
C ILE A 217 -12.34 13.72 5.31
N SER A 218 -11.51 14.14 6.27
CA SER A 218 -10.73 15.38 6.19
C SER A 218 -9.83 15.42 4.97
N ASP A 219 -9.18 14.30 4.64
CA ASP A 219 -8.26 14.23 3.50
C ASP A 219 -9.00 14.40 2.16
N PHE A 220 -10.18 13.79 2.00
CA PHE A 220 -10.99 14.03 0.79
C PHE A 220 -11.40 15.49 0.63
N TYR A 221 -11.84 16.14 1.71
CA TYR A 221 -12.17 17.58 1.66
C TYR A 221 -10.93 18.45 1.39
N SER A 222 -9.76 18.10 1.91
CA SER A 222 -8.50 18.78 1.62
C SER A 222 -8.15 18.69 0.13
N ILE A 223 -8.22 17.49 -0.46
CA ILE A 223 -7.99 17.28 -1.90
C ILE A 223 -8.98 18.11 -2.72
N MET A 224 -10.26 18.12 -2.36
CA MET A 224 -11.25 18.95 -3.05
C MET A 224 -10.91 20.44 -2.96
N GLY A 225 -10.42 20.89 -1.81
CA GLY A 225 -9.98 22.28 -1.61
C GLY A 225 -8.85 22.67 -2.57
N ASP A 226 -7.84 21.82 -2.70
CA ASP A 226 -6.71 22.02 -3.62
C ASP A 226 -7.20 22.10 -5.09
N ILE A 227 -8.11 21.21 -5.48
CA ILE A 227 -8.63 21.18 -6.84
C ILE A 227 -9.52 22.40 -7.13
N TYR A 228 -10.41 22.78 -6.22
CA TYR A 228 -11.24 23.99 -6.39
C TYR A 228 -10.37 25.24 -6.49
N HIS A 229 -9.30 25.33 -5.68
CA HIS A 229 -8.34 26.43 -5.80
C HIS A 229 -7.67 26.45 -7.17
N THR A 230 -7.17 25.32 -7.68
CA THR A 230 -6.59 25.18 -9.03
C THR A 230 -7.56 25.63 -10.11
N LYS A 231 -8.85 25.33 -9.94
CA LYS A 231 -9.94 25.77 -10.84
C LYS A 231 -10.36 27.23 -10.62
N LYS A 232 -9.72 27.97 -9.71
CA LYS A 232 -10.08 29.34 -9.32
C LYS A 232 -11.50 29.49 -8.76
N GLN A 233 -12.02 28.43 -8.17
CA GLN A 233 -13.31 28.38 -7.50
C GLN A 233 -13.09 28.61 -5.99
N MET A 234 -12.76 29.85 -5.61
CA MET A 234 -12.25 30.17 -4.28
C MET A 234 -13.27 29.95 -3.17
N ALA A 235 -14.55 30.21 -3.40
CA ALA A 235 -15.59 29.99 -2.39
C ALA A 235 -15.72 28.51 -2.04
N GLU A 236 -15.71 27.64 -3.06
CA GLU A 236 -15.77 26.18 -2.93
C GLU A 236 -14.47 25.64 -2.28
N ALA A 237 -13.30 26.19 -2.65
CA ALA A 237 -12.03 25.82 -2.06
C ALA A 237 -12.01 26.06 -0.54
N TYR A 238 -12.41 27.24 -0.11
CA TYR A 238 -12.43 27.58 1.31
C TYR A 238 -13.47 26.80 2.09
N ALA A 239 -14.66 26.55 1.52
CA ALA A 239 -15.68 25.69 2.11
C ALA A 239 -15.18 24.24 2.31
N ALA A 240 -14.42 23.73 1.34
CA ALA A 240 -13.82 22.39 1.41
C ALA A 240 -12.74 22.33 2.50
N TYR A 241 -11.83 23.31 2.59
CA TYR A 241 -10.84 23.37 3.67
C TYR A 241 -11.48 23.54 5.04
N ASP A 242 -12.49 24.39 5.18
CA ASP A 242 -13.23 24.53 6.45
C ASP A 242 -13.85 23.18 6.84
N SER A 243 -14.44 22.44 5.89
CA SER A 243 -14.97 21.09 6.12
C SER A 243 -13.86 20.12 6.54
N SER A 244 -12.72 20.14 5.86
CA SER A 244 -11.55 19.32 6.21
C SER A 244 -11.15 19.55 7.68
N LEU A 245 -11.02 20.79 8.09
CA LEU A 245 -10.60 21.16 9.45
C LEU A 245 -11.68 20.95 10.53
N VAL A 246 -12.97 20.85 10.15
CA VAL A 246 -14.04 20.40 11.06
C VAL A 246 -13.87 18.93 11.41
N TYR A 247 -13.51 18.07 10.43
CA TYR A 247 -13.29 16.65 10.67
C TYR A 247 -11.93 16.38 11.32
N ASN A 248 -10.88 17.05 10.89
CA ASN A 248 -9.55 16.94 11.48
C ASN A 248 -8.89 18.32 11.64
N PRO A 249 -9.03 18.98 12.79
CA PRO A 249 -8.42 20.30 13.06
C PRO A 249 -6.89 20.30 13.01
N SER A 250 -6.27 19.11 12.96
CA SER A 250 -4.81 18.90 12.91
C SER A 250 -4.35 18.38 11.56
N ASN A 251 -5.17 18.45 10.51
CA ASN A 251 -4.74 18.09 9.15
C ASN A 251 -3.69 19.12 8.68
N ILE A 252 -2.42 18.74 8.81
CA ILE A 252 -1.27 19.62 8.55
C ILE A 252 -1.25 20.08 7.10
N GLY A 253 -1.58 19.19 6.14
CA GLY A 253 -1.66 19.51 4.72
C GLY A 253 -2.73 20.58 4.44
N ALA A 254 -3.95 20.36 4.95
CA ALA A 254 -5.05 21.30 4.81
C ALA A 254 -4.73 22.66 5.47
N LEU A 255 -4.15 22.64 6.69
CA LEU A 255 -3.75 23.86 7.39
C LEU A 255 -2.73 24.68 6.57
N ASN A 256 -1.71 24.00 6.02
CA ASN A 256 -0.68 24.67 5.23
C ASN A 256 -1.24 25.26 3.94
N ASN A 257 -1.94 24.45 3.15
CA ASN A 257 -2.42 24.88 1.84
C ASN A 257 -3.46 25.98 1.96
N TYR A 258 -4.38 25.85 2.90
CA TYR A 258 -5.36 26.90 3.16
C TYR A 258 -4.70 28.20 3.59
N ALA A 259 -3.76 28.15 4.53
CA ALA A 259 -3.02 29.33 5.00
C ALA A 259 -2.23 30.01 3.87
N TYR A 260 -1.56 29.20 3.02
CA TYR A 260 -0.83 29.71 1.86
C TYR A 260 -1.76 30.44 0.89
N TYR A 261 -2.89 29.82 0.51
CA TYR A 261 -3.80 30.44 -0.45
C TYR A 261 -4.46 31.72 0.10
N LEU A 262 -4.79 31.76 1.40
CA LEU A 262 -5.25 33.00 2.02
C LEU A 262 -4.18 34.11 1.97
N SER A 263 -2.91 33.77 2.16
CA SER A 263 -1.81 34.73 2.11
C SER A 263 -1.59 35.29 0.70
N VAL A 264 -1.61 34.44 -0.32
CA VAL A 264 -1.47 34.86 -1.72
C VAL A 264 -2.57 35.84 -2.13
N GLU A 265 -3.80 35.65 -1.61
CA GLU A 265 -4.91 36.55 -1.84
C GLU A 265 -4.97 37.74 -0.86
N ARG A 266 -4.05 37.83 0.07
CA ARG A 266 -4.04 38.85 1.15
C ARG A 266 -5.34 38.90 1.93
N ARG A 267 -5.92 37.73 2.17
CA ARG A 267 -7.19 37.56 2.85
C ARG A 267 -7.02 36.87 4.18
N ASP A 268 -7.72 37.33 5.22
CA ASP A 268 -7.75 36.71 6.56
C ASP A 268 -6.36 36.29 7.08
N LEU A 269 -5.36 37.19 6.94
CA LEU A 269 -3.94 36.90 7.25
C LEU A 269 -3.71 36.48 8.70
N ASP A 270 -4.56 36.90 9.64
CA ASP A 270 -4.48 36.45 11.04
C ASP A 270 -4.88 34.96 11.16
N LYS A 271 -5.93 34.52 10.46
CA LYS A 271 -6.31 33.09 10.37
C LYS A 271 -5.22 32.28 9.69
N ALA A 272 -4.65 32.80 8.61
CA ALA A 272 -3.56 32.15 7.88
C ALA A 272 -2.34 31.95 8.80
N GLU A 273 -1.94 32.97 9.55
CA GLU A 273 -0.82 32.88 10.48
C GLU A 273 -1.05 31.84 11.57
N GLU A 274 -2.24 31.83 12.21
CA GLU A 274 -2.58 30.84 13.23
C GLU A 274 -2.49 29.40 12.69
N MET A 275 -3.00 29.14 11.48
CA MET A 275 -2.97 27.83 10.84
C MET A 275 -1.53 27.42 10.50
N SER A 276 -0.77 28.29 9.84
CA SER A 276 0.60 28.01 9.45
C SER A 276 1.55 27.88 10.64
N TYR A 277 1.32 28.62 11.73
CA TYR A 277 2.08 28.41 12.97
C TYR A 277 1.91 26.98 13.53
N LYS A 278 0.70 26.39 13.42
CA LYS A 278 0.46 25.00 13.83
C LYS A 278 1.29 24.02 12.99
N THR A 279 1.44 24.28 11.69
CA THR A 279 2.24 23.42 10.80
C THR A 279 3.74 23.49 11.13
N VAL A 280 4.28 24.68 11.30
CA VAL A 280 5.68 24.86 11.70
C VAL A 280 5.97 24.25 13.07
N LYS A 281 5.02 24.35 14.01
CA LYS A 281 5.17 23.73 15.33
C LYS A 281 5.16 22.19 15.25
N ALA A 282 4.38 21.61 14.35
CA ALA A 282 4.30 20.17 14.17
C ALA A 282 5.54 19.62 13.45
N GLU A 283 6.02 20.31 12.42
CA GLU A 283 7.18 19.93 11.62
C GLU A 283 8.16 21.11 11.45
N PRO A 284 8.98 21.40 12.46
CA PRO A 284 9.80 22.63 12.51
C PRO A 284 10.94 22.66 11.48
N ASN A 285 11.24 21.56 10.82
CA ASN A 285 12.28 21.47 9.79
C ASN A 285 11.71 21.24 8.38
N ASN A 286 10.39 21.34 8.20
CA ASN A 286 9.78 21.23 6.88
C ASN A 286 9.90 22.57 6.14
N SER A 287 10.70 22.59 5.06
CA SER A 287 10.96 23.81 4.28
C SER A 287 9.70 24.46 3.71
N THR A 288 8.73 23.65 3.26
CA THR A 288 7.45 24.15 2.72
C THR A 288 6.62 24.87 3.80
N TYR A 289 6.56 24.31 5.02
CA TYR A 289 5.79 24.94 6.10
C TYR A 289 6.48 26.19 6.65
N LEU A 290 7.80 26.16 6.72
CA LEU A 290 8.61 27.35 7.09
C LEU A 290 8.44 28.46 6.06
N ASP A 291 8.42 28.15 4.78
CA ASP A 291 8.21 29.11 3.70
C ASP A 291 6.80 29.72 3.75
N THR A 292 5.76 28.88 3.86
CA THR A 292 4.37 29.36 3.99
C THR A 292 4.24 30.34 5.17
N TYR A 293 4.82 30.02 6.32
CA TYR A 293 4.79 30.90 7.48
C TYR A 293 5.57 32.20 7.24
N ALA A 294 6.74 32.11 6.63
CA ALA A 294 7.55 33.27 6.26
C ALA A 294 6.80 34.19 5.28
N TRP A 295 6.12 33.60 4.28
CA TRP A 295 5.34 34.35 3.30
C TRP A 295 4.16 35.09 3.93
N ILE A 296 3.43 34.44 4.85
CA ILE A 296 2.34 35.07 5.62
C ILE A 296 2.86 36.25 6.42
N LEU A 297 3.98 36.12 7.12
CA LEU A 297 4.63 37.19 7.85
C LEU A 297 5.06 38.33 6.92
N PHE A 298 5.57 38.02 5.74
CA PHE A 298 5.91 38.98 4.69
C PHE A 298 4.68 39.78 4.26
N GLU A 299 3.56 39.10 3.93
CA GLU A 299 2.32 39.75 3.54
C GLU A 299 1.71 40.62 4.68
N LYS A 300 1.99 40.31 5.94
CA LYS A 300 1.64 41.12 7.11
C LYS A 300 2.61 42.29 7.34
N GLY A 301 3.69 42.39 6.57
CA GLY A 301 4.74 43.43 6.75
C GLY A 301 5.78 43.11 7.83
N ASN A 302 5.76 41.92 8.41
CA ASN A 302 6.69 41.47 9.46
C ASN A 302 7.98 40.91 8.84
N TYR A 303 8.66 41.73 8.02
CA TYR A 303 9.78 41.27 7.19
C TYR A 303 10.96 40.70 7.98
N ALA A 304 11.26 41.29 9.16
CA ALA A 304 12.38 40.82 9.99
C ALA A 304 12.14 39.39 10.53
N GLU A 305 10.90 39.09 10.92
CA GLU A 305 10.53 37.75 11.38
C GLU A 305 10.41 36.78 10.21
N ALA A 306 9.82 37.22 9.09
CA ALA A 306 9.77 36.45 7.85
C ALA A 306 11.16 35.93 7.42
N ARG A 307 12.18 36.79 7.55
CA ARG A 307 13.57 36.44 7.23
C ARG A 307 14.09 35.28 8.08
N ILE A 308 13.75 35.21 9.37
CA ILE A 308 14.19 34.12 10.24
C ILE A 308 13.65 32.79 9.75
N TYR A 309 12.38 32.74 9.34
CA TYR A 309 11.73 31.50 8.90
C TYR A 309 12.16 31.10 7.48
N ILE A 310 12.33 32.06 6.57
CA ILE A 310 12.81 31.72 5.21
C ILE A 310 14.27 31.26 5.22
N ASP A 311 15.12 31.84 6.07
CA ASP A 311 16.49 31.36 6.28
C ASP A 311 16.52 29.91 6.82
N ASN A 312 15.55 29.55 7.66
CA ASN A 312 15.40 28.19 8.14
C ASN A 312 14.86 27.26 7.04
N ALA A 313 13.93 27.71 6.21
CA ALA A 313 13.47 26.95 5.05
C ALA A 313 14.65 26.62 4.11
N MET A 314 15.48 27.61 3.80
CA MET A 314 16.66 27.43 2.96
C MET A 314 17.68 26.44 3.54
N LYS A 315 17.86 26.39 4.88
CA LYS A 315 18.72 25.41 5.57
C LYS A 315 18.17 23.97 5.53
N ASN A 316 16.89 23.82 5.27
CA ASN A 316 16.17 22.55 5.23
C ASN A 316 15.75 22.21 3.81
N ASP A 317 16.69 22.27 2.86
CA ASP A 317 16.48 21.93 1.45
C ASP A 317 15.55 22.89 0.67
N GLY A 318 15.26 24.07 1.17
CA GLY A 318 14.42 25.07 0.51
C GLY A 318 14.94 25.51 -0.85
N GLU A 319 16.28 25.43 -1.07
CA GLU A 319 16.91 25.76 -2.34
C GLU A 319 16.51 24.84 -3.49
N LYS A 320 15.85 23.71 -3.22
CA LYS A 320 15.30 22.78 -4.24
C LYS A 320 13.96 23.24 -4.81
N SER A 321 13.34 24.27 -4.24
CA SER A 321 12.05 24.83 -4.64
C SER A 321 12.20 26.22 -5.19
N ASP A 322 11.86 26.41 -6.45
CA ASP A 322 11.91 27.73 -7.12
C ASP A 322 11.03 28.76 -6.39
N VAL A 323 9.89 28.34 -5.86
CA VAL A 323 8.97 29.21 -5.09
C VAL A 323 9.63 29.70 -3.80
N ILE A 324 10.27 28.82 -3.03
CA ILE A 324 10.96 29.18 -1.77
C ILE A 324 12.13 30.13 -2.08
N VAL A 325 12.86 29.87 -3.15
CA VAL A 325 13.97 30.73 -3.61
C VAL A 325 13.46 32.11 -4.00
N GLU A 326 12.33 32.20 -4.73
CA GLU A 326 11.69 33.49 -5.07
C GLU A 326 11.26 34.25 -3.83
N HIS A 327 10.51 33.61 -2.91
CA HIS A 327 10.10 34.23 -1.64
C HIS A 327 11.30 34.70 -0.81
N CYS A 328 12.38 33.92 -0.80
CA CYS A 328 13.62 34.30 -0.13
C CYS A 328 14.17 35.61 -0.70
N GLY A 329 14.24 35.74 -2.04
CA GLY A 329 14.65 36.97 -2.71
C GLY A 329 13.80 38.18 -2.31
N ASP A 330 12.48 38.04 -2.32
CA ASP A 330 11.53 39.09 -1.95
C ASP A 330 11.68 39.53 -0.51
N ILE A 331 11.80 38.58 0.43
CA ILE A 331 12.00 38.87 1.86
C ILE A 331 13.34 39.57 2.11
N TYR A 332 14.41 39.13 1.43
CA TYR A 332 15.73 39.77 1.54
C TYR A 332 15.69 41.20 1.02
N PHE A 333 15.02 41.45 -0.09
CA PHE A 333 14.85 42.79 -0.64
C PHE A 333 14.12 43.72 0.36
N MET A 334 13.00 43.26 0.95
CA MET A 334 12.20 44.04 1.90
C MET A 334 12.92 44.27 3.23
N THR A 335 13.92 43.45 3.57
CA THR A 335 14.80 43.68 4.74
C THR A 335 16.00 44.56 4.42
N GLY A 336 16.12 45.09 3.19
CA GLY A 336 17.20 45.98 2.75
C GLY A 336 18.47 45.29 2.27
N ASP A 337 18.48 43.96 2.20
CA ASP A 337 19.61 43.16 1.72
C ASP A 337 19.49 42.92 0.19
N VAL A 338 19.72 43.98 -0.57
CA VAL A 338 19.58 43.94 -2.05
C VAL A 338 20.58 42.98 -2.71
N GLU A 339 21.82 42.91 -2.17
CA GLU A 339 22.82 41.98 -2.70
C GLU A 339 22.41 40.50 -2.49
N GLY A 340 21.87 40.22 -1.30
CA GLY A 340 21.31 38.92 -0.97
C GLY A 340 20.13 38.55 -1.88
N ALA A 341 19.16 39.45 -2.06
CA ALA A 341 18.02 39.29 -2.95
C ALA A 341 18.43 38.92 -4.39
N LEU A 342 19.40 39.64 -4.96
CA LEU A 342 19.93 39.41 -6.31
C LEU A 342 20.57 38.01 -6.51
N LYS A 343 20.99 37.35 -5.45
CA LYS A 343 21.51 35.96 -5.53
C LYS A 343 20.40 34.94 -5.73
N TYR A 344 19.23 35.21 -5.17
CA TYR A 344 18.08 34.29 -5.25
C TYR A 344 17.23 34.52 -6.52
N TRP A 345 17.20 35.75 -7.05
CA TRP A 345 16.47 36.07 -8.30
C TRP A 345 17.25 35.73 -9.60
N LYS A 346 18.52 35.31 -9.52
CA LYS A 346 19.36 34.91 -10.67
C LYS A 346 19.28 33.42 -10.92
#